data_b02936acbbf6ae7625d2b0b6d3cc5ef9
#
_entry.id   b02936acbbf6ae7625d2b0b6d3cc5ef9
#
_cell.length_a   1.000
_cell.length_b   1.000
_cell.length_c   1.000
_cell.angle_alpha   90.00
_cell.angle_beta   90.00
_cell.angle_gamma   90.00
#
_symmetry.space_group_name_H-M   'P 1'
#
loop_
_entity.id
_entity.type
_entity.pdbx_description
1 polymer ?
#
loop_
_entity_poly.entity_id
_entity_poly.type
_entity_poly.pdbx_seq_one_letter_code
_entity_poly.pdbx_strand_id
1 'polypeptide(L)'
;MLMNVRLCGCFILLLLISTFISISLLNSQIFASTTKPLVGVNLLGYYTATPQSREIKSILPENYYDESFRLISQAGMNHIRYVFYWESYVKDPIAFMNELLFVANSADKYGLKVIYDNHQFHTSSWLNPQRGTGFPNFLFQNDTHYQYGSGGGPKYPAAAAWWQKWWNRGIRDSNGTDGWTLQAQFLKNIVKSLDSHPSTLGYEFLSEPQIHSVDEWTKINKYNTFMVDALRTVTKKDLIISMTIPVDLKSPIGVTSENLAKMIPSNQTGIVFKFSLYGLPSANSYQEQRLNIFVNTGKIAHVPIYIGEWNNVAREPSVNEEGDTVYEIDPKASDITPEDTSLILKKFSEFDIYGWAFWYWNFRPHKVDNFNLVTLDENGNLIPTKYYNILKNAIVSAYK
;
A
#
# COMPACT_ATOMS: atom_id res chain seq x y z
N MET A 1 -5.97 -72.63 -7.53
CA MET A 1 -6.85 -71.45 -7.35
C MET A 1 -6.11 -70.41 -6.51
N LEU A 2 -4.99 -69.89 -7.01
CA LEU A 2 -4.16 -68.90 -6.31
C LEU A 2 -3.33 -68.08 -7.34
N MET A 3 -3.99 -67.31 -8.24
CA MET A 3 -3.27 -66.51 -9.21
C MET A 3 -3.96 -65.20 -9.67
N ASN A 4 -4.92 -64.64 -8.86
CA ASN A 4 -5.62 -63.41 -9.30
C ASN A 4 -5.65 -62.29 -8.26
N VAL A 5 -4.81 -62.29 -7.22
CA VAL A 5 -4.84 -61.18 -6.19
C VAL A 5 -3.68 -60.17 -6.32
N ARG A 6 -2.64 -60.46 -7.14
CA ARG A 6 -1.48 -59.54 -7.22
C ARG A 6 -1.58 -58.46 -8.31
N LEU A 7 -2.51 -58.52 -9.26
CA LEU A 7 -2.70 -57.48 -10.26
C LEU A 7 -3.56 -56.33 -9.84
N CYS A 8 -4.45 -56.50 -8.86
CA CYS A 8 -5.37 -55.43 -8.41
C CYS A 8 -4.68 -54.37 -7.52
N GLY A 9 -3.64 -54.76 -6.77
CA GLY A 9 -2.92 -53.83 -5.88
C GLY A 9 -2.03 -52.83 -6.62
N CYS A 10 -1.45 -53.22 -7.73
CA CYS A 10 -0.59 -52.29 -8.55
C CYS A 10 -1.41 -51.26 -9.31
N PHE A 11 -2.62 -51.57 -9.73
CA PHE A 11 -3.48 -50.59 -10.42
C PHE A 11 -4.04 -49.53 -9.47
N ILE A 12 -4.36 -49.86 -8.26
CA ILE A 12 -4.86 -48.93 -7.25
C ILE A 12 -3.71 -48.01 -6.78
N LEU A 13 -2.50 -48.55 -6.65
CA LEU A 13 -1.32 -47.73 -6.26
C LEU A 13 -0.91 -46.74 -7.36
N LEU A 14 -0.99 -47.13 -8.65
CA LEU A 14 -0.74 -46.27 -9.80
C LEU A 14 -1.80 -45.16 -9.96
N LEU A 15 -3.08 -45.48 -9.67
CA LEU A 15 -4.16 -44.47 -9.68
C LEU A 15 -4.01 -43.48 -8.53
N LEU A 16 -3.63 -43.90 -7.34
CA LEU A 16 -3.38 -42.99 -6.21
C LEU A 16 -2.15 -42.11 -6.45
N ILE A 17 -1.07 -42.63 -7.04
CA ILE A 17 0.10 -41.84 -7.37
C ILE A 17 -0.19 -40.83 -8.50
N SER A 18 -1.00 -41.18 -9.51
CA SER A 18 -1.39 -40.27 -10.57
C SER A 18 -2.32 -39.15 -10.07
N THR A 19 -3.22 -39.43 -9.12
CA THR A 19 -4.08 -38.41 -8.49
C THR A 19 -3.29 -37.48 -7.56
N PHE A 20 -2.29 -37.98 -6.82
CA PHE A 20 -1.41 -37.13 -6.00
C PHE A 20 -0.50 -36.26 -6.84
N ILE A 21 0.05 -36.75 -7.95
CA ILE A 21 0.84 -35.95 -8.90
C ILE A 21 -0.01 -34.91 -9.59
N SER A 22 -1.26 -35.22 -9.96
CA SER A 22 -2.19 -34.26 -10.56
C SER A 22 -2.63 -33.19 -9.57
N ILE A 23 -2.81 -33.50 -8.29
CA ILE A 23 -3.17 -32.54 -7.25
C ILE A 23 -1.95 -31.66 -6.91
N SER A 24 -0.73 -32.20 -6.88
CA SER A 24 0.47 -31.39 -6.67
C SER A 24 0.82 -30.49 -7.87
N LEU A 25 0.51 -30.92 -9.09
CA LEU A 25 0.66 -30.12 -10.31
C LEU A 25 -0.45 -29.06 -10.43
N LEU A 26 -1.67 -29.31 -9.96
CA LEU A 26 -2.70 -28.28 -9.91
C LEU A 26 -2.39 -27.19 -8.86
N ASN A 27 -1.76 -27.53 -7.74
CA ASN A 27 -1.36 -26.54 -6.73
C ASN A 27 -0.12 -25.72 -7.14
N SER A 28 0.68 -26.17 -8.11
CA SER A 28 1.83 -25.41 -8.60
C SER A 28 1.51 -24.49 -9.80
N GLN A 29 0.30 -24.54 -10.37
CA GLN A 29 -0.09 -23.74 -11.53
C GLN A 29 -0.89 -22.47 -11.21
N ILE A 30 -1.08 -22.11 -9.94
CA ILE A 30 -1.93 -20.96 -9.59
C ILE A 30 -1.19 -19.60 -9.69
N PHE A 31 0.12 -19.57 -9.93
CA PHE A 31 0.89 -18.32 -9.97
C PHE A 31 1.52 -17.94 -11.32
N ALA A 32 1.23 -18.65 -12.39
CA ALA A 32 1.60 -18.16 -13.72
C ALA A 32 0.49 -17.25 -14.27
N SER A 33 0.29 -16.08 -13.65
CA SER A 33 -0.50 -15.03 -14.28
C SER A 33 0.27 -14.48 -15.46
N THR A 34 -0.16 -14.78 -16.66
CA THR A 34 0.32 -14.16 -17.92
C THR A 34 -0.13 -12.71 -18.07
N THR A 35 -0.65 -12.10 -17.02
CA THR A 35 -1.02 -10.69 -16.98
C THR A 35 0.21 -9.84 -16.76
N LYS A 36 0.38 -8.80 -17.59
CA LYS A 36 1.43 -7.80 -17.39
C LYS A 36 1.36 -7.25 -15.96
N PRO A 37 2.51 -7.00 -15.31
CA PRO A 37 2.52 -6.44 -13.97
C PRO A 37 1.76 -5.10 -13.94
N LEU A 38 1.21 -4.78 -12.79
CA LEU A 38 0.59 -3.47 -12.59
C LEU A 38 1.67 -2.39 -12.55
N VAL A 39 1.51 -1.39 -13.39
CA VAL A 39 2.42 -0.26 -13.51
C VAL A 39 1.62 1.01 -13.27
N GLY A 40 1.91 1.75 -12.22
CA GLY A 40 1.02 2.84 -11.86
C GLY A 40 1.59 3.92 -10.96
N VAL A 41 0.68 4.68 -10.37
CA VAL A 41 1.00 5.86 -9.58
C VAL A 41 0.05 6.01 -8.40
N ASN A 42 0.56 6.59 -7.32
CA ASN A 42 -0.25 7.02 -6.19
C ASN A 42 -0.93 8.35 -6.51
N LEU A 43 -2.23 8.42 -6.29
CA LEU A 43 -3.04 9.62 -6.51
C LEU A 43 -3.88 9.91 -5.28
N LEU A 44 -3.85 11.17 -4.83
CA LEU A 44 -4.66 11.66 -3.72
C LEU A 44 -5.86 12.44 -4.25
N GLY A 45 -7.00 12.23 -3.59
CA GLY A 45 -8.23 12.94 -3.93
C GLY A 45 -8.40 14.27 -3.24
N TYR A 46 -9.57 14.82 -3.44
CA TYR A 46 -9.99 16.10 -2.87
C TYR A 46 -10.73 15.92 -1.53
N TYR A 47 -11.85 15.24 -1.50
CA TYR A 47 -12.61 14.99 -0.27
C TYR A 47 -12.07 13.81 0.51
N THR A 48 -11.37 12.92 -0.16
CA THR A 48 -10.72 11.76 0.43
C THR A 48 -9.36 12.08 1.03
N ALA A 49 -8.77 13.23 0.68
CA ALA A 49 -7.47 13.71 1.18
C ALA A 49 -7.58 14.44 2.53
N THR A 50 -6.43 14.70 3.13
CA THR A 50 -6.37 15.42 4.41
C THR A 50 -6.58 16.93 4.27
N PRO A 51 -6.88 17.62 5.38
CA PRO A 51 -6.91 19.08 5.39
C PRO A 51 -5.62 19.73 4.89
N GLN A 52 -4.45 19.14 5.20
CA GLN A 52 -3.15 19.67 4.76
C GLN A 52 -2.93 19.53 3.25
N SER A 53 -3.47 18.52 2.63
CA SER A 53 -3.51 18.40 1.18
C SER A 53 -4.61 19.26 0.54
N ARG A 54 -5.46 19.89 1.34
CA ARG A 54 -6.56 20.76 0.88
C ARG A 54 -6.14 22.12 0.36
N GLU A 55 -4.94 22.59 0.61
CA GLU A 55 -4.41 23.76 -0.11
C GLU A 55 -4.36 23.51 -1.63
N ILE A 56 -4.27 22.26 -2.03
CA ILE A 56 -4.38 21.82 -3.42
C ILE A 56 -5.75 22.12 -4.02
N LYS A 57 -6.78 22.17 -3.22
CA LYS A 57 -8.19 22.11 -3.58
C LYS A 57 -8.80 23.36 -4.20
N SER A 58 -8.39 24.49 -3.74
CA SER A 58 -8.90 25.76 -4.31
C SER A 58 -8.46 25.93 -5.78
N ILE A 59 -7.63 25.02 -6.28
CA ILE A 59 -6.91 25.19 -7.54
C ILE A 59 -7.05 23.96 -8.47
N LEU A 60 -7.64 22.85 -8.01
CA LEU A 60 -7.87 21.71 -8.90
C LEU A 60 -8.90 22.08 -9.97
N PRO A 61 -8.58 21.93 -11.26
CA PRO A 61 -9.54 22.16 -12.32
C PRO A 61 -10.69 21.15 -12.25
N GLU A 62 -11.88 21.55 -12.74
CA GLU A 62 -13.06 20.66 -12.75
C GLU A 62 -12.79 19.33 -13.45
N ASN A 63 -11.93 19.32 -14.46
CA ASN A 63 -11.53 18.15 -15.21
C ASN A 63 -10.29 17.42 -14.66
N TYR A 64 -9.86 17.71 -13.42
CA TYR A 64 -8.60 17.21 -12.85
C TYR A 64 -8.47 15.68 -12.96
N TYR A 65 -9.49 14.93 -12.58
CA TYR A 65 -9.44 13.48 -12.67
C TYR A 65 -9.42 12.98 -14.11
N ASP A 66 -10.24 13.56 -14.96
CA ASP A 66 -10.30 13.16 -16.37
C ASP A 66 -8.95 13.36 -17.05
N GLU A 67 -8.35 14.53 -16.88
CA GLU A 67 -7.04 14.85 -17.43
C GLU A 67 -5.91 14.02 -16.79
N SER A 68 -5.95 13.84 -15.46
CA SER A 68 -4.99 12.99 -14.76
C SER A 68 -5.01 11.56 -15.30
N PHE A 69 -6.17 10.96 -15.44
CA PHE A 69 -6.30 9.56 -15.88
C PHE A 69 -5.93 9.39 -17.36
N ARG A 70 -6.24 10.39 -18.18
CA ARG A 70 -5.77 10.46 -19.55
C ARG A 70 -4.25 10.44 -19.63
N LEU A 71 -3.58 11.30 -18.87
CA LEU A 71 -2.12 11.39 -18.81
C LEU A 71 -1.49 10.12 -18.23
N ILE A 72 -2.06 9.55 -17.17
CA ILE A 72 -1.60 8.29 -16.56
C ILE A 72 -1.64 7.15 -17.60
N SER A 73 -2.76 7.00 -18.29
CA SER A 73 -2.91 6.00 -19.36
C SER A 73 -1.92 6.24 -20.51
N GLN A 74 -1.72 7.50 -20.93
CA GLN A 74 -0.76 7.89 -21.97
C GLN A 74 0.70 7.66 -21.57
N ALA A 75 1.02 7.62 -20.28
CA ALA A 75 2.34 7.23 -19.80
C ALA A 75 2.61 5.73 -19.87
N GLY A 76 1.62 4.92 -20.29
CA GLY A 76 1.71 3.46 -20.30
C GLY A 76 1.42 2.81 -18.95
N MET A 77 0.91 3.57 -17.99
CA MET A 77 0.45 3.05 -16.71
C MET A 77 -0.93 2.39 -16.87
N ASN A 78 -1.21 1.36 -16.10
CA ASN A 78 -2.44 0.57 -16.17
C ASN A 78 -3.22 0.53 -14.86
N HIS A 79 -2.70 1.16 -13.79
CA HIS A 79 -3.43 1.26 -12.53
C HIS A 79 -3.08 2.52 -11.73
N ILE A 80 -3.94 2.79 -10.76
CA ILE A 80 -3.82 3.86 -9.77
C ILE A 80 -3.92 3.23 -8.38
N ARG A 81 -3.01 3.57 -7.47
CA ARG A 81 -3.21 3.37 -6.05
C ARG A 81 -3.82 4.66 -5.50
N TYR A 82 -5.13 4.62 -5.24
CA TYR A 82 -5.91 5.77 -4.82
C TYR A 82 -5.92 5.90 -3.31
N VAL A 83 -5.28 6.96 -2.82
CA VAL A 83 -5.05 7.21 -1.39
C VAL A 83 -6.24 7.95 -0.79
N PHE A 84 -6.82 7.39 0.27
CA PHE A 84 -7.87 8.02 1.05
C PHE A 84 -7.63 7.86 2.57
N TYR A 85 -8.34 8.62 3.39
CA TYR A 85 -8.16 8.63 4.83
C TYR A 85 -9.47 8.45 5.58
N TRP A 86 -9.49 7.61 6.61
CA TRP A 86 -10.68 7.37 7.41
C TRP A 86 -11.22 8.64 8.08
N GLU A 87 -10.34 9.51 8.59
CA GLU A 87 -10.76 10.80 9.16
C GLU A 87 -11.51 11.70 8.15
N SER A 88 -11.18 11.60 6.86
CA SER A 88 -11.86 12.34 5.80
C SER A 88 -13.28 11.82 5.56
N TYR A 89 -13.46 10.50 5.62
CA TYR A 89 -14.80 9.88 5.58
C TYR A 89 -15.67 10.35 6.75
N VAL A 90 -15.15 10.37 7.97
CA VAL A 90 -15.90 10.82 9.15
C VAL A 90 -16.32 12.28 9.04
N LYS A 91 -15.52 13.10 8.37
CA LYS A 91 -15.77 14.52 8.19
C LYS A 91 -16.89 14.81 7.18
N ASP A 92 -16.93 14.13 6.06
CA ASP A 92 -17.96 14.29 5.02
C ASP A 92 -18.12 12.97 4.24
N PRO A 93 -18.92 12.02 4.76
CA PRO A 93 -19.07 10.71 4.15
C PRO A 93 -19.72 10.76 2.77
N ILE A 94 -20.58 11.75 2.51
CA ILE A 94 -21.28 11.87 1.22
C ILE A 94 -20.32 12.32 0.14
N ALA A 95 -19.62 13.44 0.35
CA ALA A 95 -18.62 13.94 -0.61
C ALA A 95 -17.48 12.93 -0.81
N PHE A 96 -17.03 12.27 0.25
CA PHE A 96 -16.04 11.22 0.22
C PHE A 96 -16.46 10.05 -0.70
N MET A 97 -17.66 9.51 -0.50
CA MET A 97 -18.16 8.37 -1.29
C MET A 97 -18.40 8.76 -2.75
N ASN A 98 -18.94 9.95 -2.99
CA ASN A 98 -19.14 10.46 -4.35
C ASN A 98 -17.81 10.59 -5.10
N GLU A 99 -16.75 11.04 -4.44
CA GLU A 99 -15.42 11.12 -5.06
C GLU A 99 -14.86 9.73 -5.40
N LEU A 100 -15.00 8.73 -4.52
CA LEU A 100 -14.56 7.37 -4.81
C LEU A 100 -15.29 6.77 -6.03
N LEU A 101 -16.60 6.97 -6.13
CA LEU A 101 -17.38 6.53 -7.28
C LEU A 101 -16.98 7.26 -8.57
N PHE A 102 -16.72 8.58 -8.47
CA PHE A 102 -16.23 9.36 -9.61
C PHE A 102 -14.86 8.85 -10.10
N VAL A 103 -13.95 8.55 -9.18
CA VAL A 103 -12.64 7.95 -9.46
C VAL A 103 -12.78 6.60 -10.16
N ALA A 104 -13.67 5.73 -9.65
CA ALA A 104 -13.92 4.42 -10.24
C ALA A 104 -14.42 4.54 -11.69
N ASN A 105 -15.39 5.42 -11.94
CA ASN A 105 -15.95 5.66 -13.28
C ASN A 105 -14.90 6.26 -14.24
N SER A 106 -14.13 7.23 -13.77
CA SER A 106 -13.09 7.86 -14.58
C SER A 106 -11.95 6.90 -14.91
N ALA A 107 -11.56 6.05 -13.98
CA ALA A 107 -10.55 5.01 -14.21
C ALA A 107 -11.01 4.01 -15.28
N ASP A 108 -12.27 3.58 -15.21
CA ASP A 108 -12.86 2.67 -16.21
C ASP A 108 -12.84 3.26 -17.61
N LYS A 109 -13.18 4.54 -17.75
CA LYS A 109 -13.13 5.29 -19.02
C LYS A 109 -11.76 5.21 -19.72
N TYR A 110 -10.68 5.19 -18.94
CA TYR A 110 -9.30 5.14 -19.47
C TYR A 110 -8.66 3.75 -19.37
N GLY A 111 -9.43 2.71 -19.06
CA GLY A 111 -8.95 1.33 -18.95
C GLY A 111 -7.98 1.11 -17.77
N LEU A 112 -8.02 1.96 -16.76
CA LEU A 112 -7.18 1.87 -15.58
C LEU A 112 -7.82 1.01 -14.48
N LYS A 113 -7.02 0.30 -13.70
CA LYS A 113 -7.46 -0.38 -12.49
C LYS A 113 -7.16 0.48 -11.25
N VAL A 114 -7.93 0.29 -10.17
CA VAL A 114 -7.78 1.05 -8.94
C VAL A 114 -7.60 0.11 -7.76
N ILE A 115 -6.51 0.32 -7.00
CA ILE A 115 -6.33 -0.18 -5.65
C ILE A 115 -6.68 0.96 -4.70
N TYR A 116 -7.65 0.75 -3.82
CA TYR A 116 -8.10 1.73 -2.83
C TYR A 116 -7.30 1.56 -1.55
N ASP A 117 -6.55 2.58 -1.18
CA ASP A 117 -5.63 2.59 -0.04
C ASP A 117 -6.18 3.39 1.13
N ASN A 118 -6.57 2.71 2.22
CA ASN A 118 -6.83 3.35 3.50
C ASN A 118 -5.51 3.74 4.17
N HIS A 119 -5.09 4.94 3.89
CA HIS A 119 -3.78 5.45 4.24
C HIS A 119 -3.75 6.07 5.63
N GLN A 120 -2.59 6.04 6.25
CA GLN A 120 -2.24 6.84 7.41
C GLN A 120 -0.79 7.32 7.30
N PHE A 121 -0.54 8.47 7.89
CA PHE A 121 0.81 8.99 8.08
C PHE A 121 0.86 9.68 9.44
N HIS A 122 1.81 9.31 10.28
CA HIS A 122 1.88 9.79 11.66
C HIS A 122 0.58 9.55 12.45
N THR A 123 -0.09 8.41 12.20
CA THR A 123 -1.27 7.89 12.90
C THR A 123 -2.54 8.72 12.68
N SER A 124 -2.54 10.02 12.98
CA SER A 124 -3.73 10.88 12.97
C SER A 124 -3.36 12.36 12.95
N SER A 125 -4.23 13.19 12.38
CA SER A 125 -4.16 14.64 12.52
C SER A 125 -4.37 15.12 13.97
N TRP A 126 -4.98 14.32 14.83
CA TRP A 126 -5.11 14.63 16.27
C TRP A 126 -3.75 14.59 16.97
N LEU A 127 -2.97 13.52 16.74
CA LEU A 127 -1.64 13.39 17.35
C LEU A 127 -0.60 14.31 16.70
N ASN A 128 -0.70 14.53 15.40
CA ASN A 128 0.19 15.43 14.68
C ASN A 128 -0.59 16.36 13.74
N PRO A 129 -1.06 17.52 14.25
CA PRO A 129 -1.90 18.45 13.49
C PRO A 129 -1.24 19.02 12.22
N GLN A 130 0.08 19.04 12.17
CA GLN A 130 0.84 19.61 11.04
C GLN A 130 1.01 18.62 9.88
N ARG A 131 1.20 17.32 10.19
CA ARG A 131 1.57 16.32 9.19
C ARG A 131 0.78 15.02 9.29
N GLY A 132 0.15 14.77 10.44
CA GLY A 132 -0.55 13.53 10.70
C GLY A 132 -1.85 13.43 9.93
N THR A 133 -2.21 12.19 9.59
CA THR A 133 -3.46 11.87 8.91
C THR A 133 -3.77 10.38 9.07
N GLY A 134 -5.03 10.01 8.98
CA GLY A 134 -5.45 8.61 8.96
C GLY A 134 -6.60 8.28 9.89
N PHE A 135 -6.31 7.99 11.14
CA PHE A 135 -7.33 7.60 12.11
C PHE A 135 -8.14 8.80 12.60
N PRO A 136 -9.48 8.66 12.70
CA PRO A 136 -10.36 9.77 13.12
C PRO A 136 -10.18 10.14 14.58
N ASN A 137 -10.42 11.42 14.87
CA ASN A 137 -10.17 12.03 16.17
C ASN A 137 -10.92 11.37 17.33
N PHE A 138 -12.12 10.83 17.11
CA PHE A 138 -12.92 10.20 18.16
C PHE A 138 -12.23 8.95 18.78
N LEU A 139 -11.24 8.37 18.13
CA LEU A 139 -10.45 7.26 18.69
C LEU A 139 -9.38 7.71 19.70
N PHE A 140 -9.18 9.01 19.86
CA PHE A 140 -8.17 9.61 20.75
C PHE A 140 -8.78 10.45 21.87
N GLN A 141 -9.90 11.11 21.61
CA GLN A 141 -10.47 12.15 22.47
C GLN A 141 -10.91 11.68 23.87
N ASN A 142 -11.24 10.40 24.02
CA ASN A 142 -11.72 9.84 25.27
C ASN A 142 -10.62 9.33 26.20
N ASP A 143 -9.35 9.49 25.82
CA ASP A 143 -8.21 9.02 26.60
C ASP A 143 -7.21 10.16 26.81
N THR A 144 -7.01 10.57 28.05
CA THR A 144 -6.12 11.67 28.43
C THR A 144 -4.63 11.39 28.13
N HIS A 145 -4.27 10.13 27.82
CA HIS A 145 -2.93 9.78 27.40
C HIS A 145 -2.60 10.24 25.98
N TYR A 146 -3.63 10.53 25.15
CA TYR A 146 -3.46 10.90 23.74
C TYR A 146 -3.85 12.37 23.53
N GLN A 147 -3.06 13.27 24.07
CA GLN A 147 -3.33 14.71 23.95
C GLN A 147 -3.16 15.18 22.49
N TYR A 148 -3.94 16.21 22.15
CA TYR A 148 -3.80 16.87 20.86
C TYR A 148 -2.38 17.42 20.69
N GLY A 149 -1.75 17.09 19.55
CA GLY A 149 -0.39 17.54 19.24
C GLY A 149 0.75 16.79 19.94
N SER A 150 0.48 15.65 20.61
CA SER A 150 1.50 14.89 21.35
C SER A 150 2.48 14.09 20.47
N GLY A 151 2.29 14.13 19.14
CA GLY A 151 3.15 13.46 18.17
C GLY A 151 2.65 12.08 17.75
N GLY A 152 2.54 11.88 16.44
CA GLY A 152 1.94 10.67 15.84
C GLY A 152 2.92 9.73 15.13
N GLY A 153 4.18 10.12 14.98
CA GLY A 153 5.22 9.32 14.31
C GLY A 153 5.79 8.21 15.21
N PRO A 154 6.55 7.27 14.65
CA PRO A 154 7.01 6.07 15.37
C PRO A 154 7.89 6.35 16.61
N LYS A 155 8.57 7.48 16.68
CA LYS A 155 9.41 7.87 17.79
C LYS A 155 8.68 8.52 18.96
N TYR A 156 7.41 8.87 18.81
CA TYR A 156 6.65 9.56 19.84
C TYR A 156 5.96 8.57 20.79
N PRO A 157 6.15 8.75 22.12
CA PRO A 157 5.58 7.84 23.12
C PRO A 157 4.05 7.72 23.04
N ALA A 158 3.35 8.81 22.73
CA ALA A 158 1.89 8.80 22.58
C ALA A 158 1.45 7.90 21.42
N ALA A 159 2.13 7.97 20.27
CA ALA A 159 1.85 7.09 19.14
C ALA A 159 2.16 5.64 19.48
N ALA A 160 3.32 5.37 20.10
CA ALA A 160 3.70 4.01 20.52
C ALA A 160 2.66 3.39 21.45
N ALA A 161 2.22 4.12 22.49
CA ALA A 161 1.20 3.67 23.43
C ALA A 161 -0.15 3.42 22.73
N TRP A 162 -0.53 4.29 21.79
CA TRP A 162 -1.76 4.13 21.04
C TRP A 162 -1.72 2.88 20.15
N TRP A 163 -0.64 2.68 19.37
CA TRP A 163 -0.49 1.51 18.51
C TRP A 163 -0.44 0.21 19.32
N GLN A 164 0.25 0.18 20.45
CA GLN A 164 0.25 -0.96 21.35
C GLN A 164 -1.18 -1.30 21.82
N LYS A 165 -1.97 -0.27 22.19
CA LYS A 165 -3.37 -0.46 22.59
C LYS A 165 -4.25 -0.88 21.40
N TRP A 166 -3.97 -0.35 20.19
CA TRP A 166 -4.63 -0.76 18.96
C TRP A 166 -4.41 -2.25 18.67
N TRP A 167 -3.17 -2.72 18.73
CA TRP A 167 -2.85 -4.13 18.50
C TRP A 167 -3.43 -5.08 19.56
N ASN A 168 -3.69 -4.60 20.74
CA ASN A 168 -4.39 -5.33 21.81
C ASN A 168 -5.93 -5.20 21.73
N ARG A 169 -6.46 -4.59 20.64
CA ARG A 169 -7.90 -4.35 20.46
C ARG A 169 -8.52 -3.52 21.59
N GLY A 170 -7.70 -2.66 22.20
CA GLY A 170 -8.09 -1.88 23.39
C GLY A 170 -8.60 -0.47 23.10
N ILE A 171 -8.43 0.05 21.88
CA ILE A 171 -8.98 1.35 21.47
C ILE A 171 -10.49 1.20 21.28
N ARG A 172 -11.28 2.12 21.85
CA ARG A 172 -12.75 2.10 21.78
C ARG A 172 -13.31 3.50 21.54
N ASP A 173 -14.48 3.57 20.90
CA ASP A 173 -15.27 4.78 20.81
C ASP A 173 -16.02 5.08 22.14
N SER A 174 -16.80 6.17 22.16
CA SER A 174 -17.61 6.55 23.31
C SER A 174 -18.72 5.55 23.66
N ASN A 175 -19.11 4.69 22.72
CA ASN A 175 -20.13 3.66 22.91
C ASN A 175 -19.54 2.31 23.33
N GLY A 176 -18.21 2.24 23.49
CA GLY A 176 -17.50 1.01 23.86
C GLY A 176 -17.19 0.07 22.69
N THR A 177 -17.51 0.44 21.44
CA THR A 177 -17.20 -0.36 20.25
C THR A 177 -15.69 -0.29 19.98
N ASP A 178 -15.06 -1.45 19.76
CA ASP A 178 -13.64 -1.48 19.51
C ASP A 178 -13.26 -0.95 18.11
N GLY A 179 -12.07 -0.38 18.01
CA GLY A 179 -11.58 0.31 16.81
C GLY A 179 -11.46 -0.59 15.59
N TRP A 180 -11.15 -1.89 15.76
CA TRP A 180 -11.09 -2.84 14.64
C TRP A 180 -12.47 -3.04 14.01
N THR A 181 -13.49 -3.19 14.85
CA THR A 181 -14.89 -3.31 14.40
C THR A 181 -15.33 -2.05 13.67
N LEU A 182 -15.01 -0.87 14.20
CA LEU A 182 -15.35 0.42 13.57
C LEU A 182 -14.66 0.58 12.21
N GLN A 183 -13.37 0.22 12.13
CA GLN A 183 -12.64 0.27 10.86
C GLN A 183 -13.18 -0.72 9.84
N ALA A 184 -13.53 -1.94 10.27
CA ALA A 184 -14.14 -2.93 9.39
C ALA A 184 -15.51 -2.46 8.85
N GLN A 185 -16.32 -1.81 9.66
CA GLN A 185 -17.60 -1.22 9.23
C GLN A 185 -17.39 -0.11 8.20
N PHE A 186 -16.45 0.81 8.46
CA PHE A 186 -16.06 1.85 7.53
C PHE A 186 -15.63 1.28 6.18
N LEU A 187 -14.68 0.33 6.18
CA LEU A 187 -14.19 -0.27 4.95
C LEU A 187 -15.24 -1.11 4.22
N LYS A 188 -16.13 -1.82 4.94
CA LYS A 188 -17.26 -2.52 4.31
C LYS A 188 -18.19 -1.59 3.56
N ASN A 189 -18.41 -0.36 4.03
CA ASN A 189 -19.22 0.63 3.32
C ASN A 189 -18.57 1.02 1.99
N ILE A 190 -17.26 1.25 1.99
CA ILE A 190 -16.49 1.54 0.78
C ILE A 190 -16.56 0.35 -0.19
N VAL A 191 -16.24 -0.85 0.29
CA VAL A 191 -16.22 -2.06 -0.51
C VAL A 191 -17.58 -2.31 -1.17
N LYS A 192 -18.68 -2.27 -0.42
CA LYS A 192 -20.02 -2.47 -0.97
C LYS A 192 -20.38 -1.52 -2.10
N SER A 193 -19.87 -0.30 -2.07
CA SER A 193 -20.12 0.71 -3.10
C SER A 193 -19.24 0.52 -4.36
N LEU A 194 -18.05 -0.07 -4.21
CA LEU A 194 -17.05 -0.12 -5.28
C LEU A 194 -16.79 -1.53 -5.84
N ASP A 195 -17.18 -2.61 -5.14
CA ASP A 195 -16.75 -3.96 -5.44
C ASP A 195 -17.23 -4.45 -6.82
N SER A 196 -18.43 -4.06 -7.23
CA SER A 196 -18.98 -4.40 -8.56
C SER A 196 -18.38 -3.57 -9.70
N HIS A 197 -17.61 -2.51 -9.39
CA HIS A 197 -17.08 -1.63 -10.40
C HIS A 197 -15.95 -2.30 -11.20
N PRO A 198 -15.96 -2.25 -12.56
CA PRO A 198 -14.96 -2.94 -13.38
C PRO A 198 -13.52 -2.48 -13.14
N SER A 199 -13.31 -1.20 -12.82
CA SER A 199 -11.99 -0.65 -12.51
C SER A 199 -11.44 -1.09 -11.16
N THR A 200 -12.28 -1.49 -10.19
CA THR A 200 -11.85 -1.88 -8.85
C THR A 200 -11.04 -3.17 -8.88
N LEU A 201 -9.80 -3.12 -8.43
CA LEU A 201 -8.89 -4.26 -8.36
C LEU A 201 -8.81 -4.83 -6.93
N GLY A 202 -8.65 -3.98 -5.93
CA GLY A 202 -8.48 -4.42 -4.55
C GLY A 202 -8.46 -3.27 -3.54
N TYR A 203 -8.25 -3.65 -2.27
CA TYR A 203 -8.33 -2.74 -1.14
C TYR A 203 -7.15 -2.95 -0.20
N GLU A 204 -6.38 -1.91 0.03
CA GLU A 204 -5.38 -1.85 1.11
C GLU A 204 -6.08 -1.30 2.36
N PHE A 205 -6.26 -2.16 3.37
CA PHE A 205 -7.11 -1.79 4.50
C PHE A 205 -6.39 -1.00 5.58
N LEU A 206 -5.05 -0.97 5.59
CA LEU A 206 -4.25 -0.10 6.46
C LEU A 206 -2.83 0.01 5.94
N SER A 207 -2.44 1.21 5.48
CA SER A 207 -1.09 1.47 4.98
C SER A 207 -0.11 1.73 6.13
N GLU A 208 1.06 1.09 6.07
CA GLU A 208 2.23 1.32 6.92
C GLU A 208 1.96 1.46 8.43
N PRO A 209 1.26 0.50 9.05
CA PRO A 209 1.00 0.56 10.48
C PRO A 209 2.30 0.53 11.29
N GLN A 210 2.29 1.16 12.48
CA GLN A 210 3.47 1.20 13.33
C GLN A 210 3.61 -0.06 14.17
N ILE A 211 4.87 -0.48 14.38
CA ILE A 211 5.26 -1.56 15.26
C ILE A 211 6.34 -1.07 16.24
N HIS A 212 6.23 -1.42 17.50
CA HIS A 212 7.10 -0.93 18.56
C HIS A 212 7.74 -2.04 19.40
N SER A 213 7.28 -3.28 19.27
CA SER A 213 7.82 -4.42 20.02
C SER A 213 7.72 -5.74 19.24
N VAL A 214 8.57 -6.70 19.60
CA VAL A 214 8.66 -8.00 18.91
C VAL A 214 7.37 -8.81 19.03
N ASP A 215 6.66 -8.71 20.13
CA ASP A 215 5.41 -9.45 20.37
C ASP A 215 4.23 -8.93 19.52
N GLU A 216 4.36 -7.73 18.95
CA GLU A 216 3.32 -7.16 18.10
C GLU A 216 3.19 -7.86 16.74
N TRP A 217 4.20 -8.56 16.24
CA TRP A 217 4.08 -9.33 15.00
C TRP A 217 2.89 -10.30 15.01
N THR A 218 2.68 -11.00 16.12
CA THR A 218 1.55 -11.92 16.29
C THR A 218 0.22 -11.17 16.45
N LYS A 219 0.23 -10.00 17.09
CA LYS A 219 -0.97 -9.20 17.30
C LYS A 219 -1.42 -8.56 15.99
N ILE A 220 -0.47 -8.12 15.16
CA ILE A 220 -0.73 -7.62 13.80
C ILE A 220 -1.36 -8.73 12.93
N ASN A 221 -0.88 -9.98 13.05
CA ASN A 221 -1.53 -11.11 12.36
C ASN A 221 -3.00 -11.25 12.77
N LYS A 222 -3.31 -11.15 14.06
CA LYS A 222 -4.71 -11.24 14.56
C LYS A 222 -5.57 -10.12 13.98
N TYR A 223 -5.04 -8.91 13.92
CA TYR A 223 -5.72 -7.78 13.29
C TYR A 223 -5.94 -8.01 11.79
N ASN A 224 -4.89 -8.42 11.06
CA ASN A 224 -4.99 -8.68 9.63
C ASN A 224 -5.98 -9.81 9.34
N THR A 225 -5.97 -10.89 10.13
CA THR A 225 -6.95 -11.98 10.01
C THR A 225 -8.37 -11.46 10.22
N PHE A 226 -8.60 -10.69 11.29
CA PHE A 226 -9.90 -10.10 11.57
C PHE A 226 -10.40 -9.22 10.42
N MET A 227 -9.53 -8.36 9.86
CA MET A 227 -9.89 -7.48 8.75
C MET A 227 -10.18 -8.26 7.48
N VAL A 228 -9.35 -9.26 7.15
CA VAL A 228 -9.57 -10.13 5.99
C VAL A 228 -10.90 -10.86 6.12
N ASP A 229 -11.17 -11.52 7.24
CA ASP A 229 -12.42 -12.23 7.47
C ASP A 229 -13.62 -11.30 7.37
N ALA A 230 -13.51 -10.10 7.96
CA ALA A 230 -14.56 -9.09 7.89
C ALA A 230 -14.84 -8.64 6.45
N LEU A 231 -13.80 -8.33 5.67
CA LEU A 231 -13.96 -7.83 4.29
C LEU A 231 -14.36 -8.95 3.33
N ARG A 232 -13.94 -10.20 3.53
CA ARG A 232 -14.36 -11.36 2.70
C ARG A 232 -15.86 -11.62 2.75
N THR A 233 -16.57 -11.08 3.74
CA THR A 233 -18.06 -11.13 3.74
C THR A 233 -18.70 -10.28 2.63
N VAL A 234 -17.95 -9.36 2.01
CA VAL A 234 -18.45 -8.37 1.04
C VAL A 234 -17.64 -8.29 -0.24
N THR A 235 -16.46 -8.91 -0.33
CA THR A 235 -15.62 -8.88 -1.54
C THR A 235 -14.86 -10.17 -1.78
N LYS A 236 -14.59 -10.46 -3.07
CA LYS A 236 -13.62 -11.47 -3.53
C LYS A 236 -12.38 -10.81 -4.17
N LYS A 237 -12.33 -9.48 -4.25
CA LYS A 237 -11.22 -8.71 -4.79
C LYS A 237 -9.97 -8.86 -3.91
N ASP A 238 -8.82 -8.45 -4.43
CA ASP A 238 -7.57 -8.56 -3.68
C ASP A 238 -7.59 -7.67 -2.43
N LEU A 239 -7.07 -8.22 -1.33
CA LEU A 239 -6.87 -7.51 -0.07
C LEU A 239 -5.38 -7.32 0.16
N ILE A 240 -4.96 -6.08 0.30
CA ILE A 240 -3.57 -5.69 0.38
C ILE A 240 -3.19 -5.46 1.85
N ILE A 241 -2.18 -6.19 2.30
CA ILE A 241 -1.57 -6.07 3.62
C ILE A 241 -0.27 -5.32 3.49
N SER A 242 -0.15 -4.20 4.18
CA SER A 242 1.04 -3.35 4.13
C SER A 242 2.10 -3.79 5.14
N MET A 243 3.37 -3.57 4.77
CA MET A 243 4.49 -3.63 5.73
C MET A 243 4.26 -2.67 6.90
N THR A 244 4.99 -2.88 7.98
CA THR A 244 5.00 -1.98 9.15
C THR A 244 6.12 -0.95 9.07
N ILE A 245 6.00 0.12 9.87
CA ILE A 245 7.05 1.10 10.11
C ILE A 245 7.38 1.17 11.63
N PRO A 246 8.61 1.53 12.04
CA PRO A 246 9.77 1.83 11.21
C PRO A 246 10.35 0.58 10.52
N VAL A 247 10.93 0.76 9.35
CA VAL A 247 11.63 -0.30 8.62
C VAL A 247 13.14 -0.14 8.85
N ASP A 248 13.57 -0.24 10.07
CA ASP A 248 14.99 -0.27 10.39
C ASP A 248 15.45 -1.71 10.55
N LEU A 249 16.29 -2.17 9.62
CA LEU A 249 16.83 -3.54 9.60
C LEU A 249 17.74 -3.82 10.80
N LYS A 250 18.26 -2.78 11.45
CA LYS A 250 19.10 -2.87 12.67
C LYS A 250 18.27 -2.81 13.94
N SER A 251 16.98 -2.53 13.83
CA SER A 251 16.10 -2.43 14.99
C SER A 251 16.00 -3.77 15.74
N PRO A 252 16.02 -3.75 17.07
CA PRO A 252 15.77 -4.95 17.87
C PRO A 252 14.38 -5.55 17.68
N ILE A 253 13.45 -4.82 17.07
CA ILE A 253 12.13 -5.34 16.67
C ILE A 253 12.24 -6.46 15.63
N GLY A 254 13.37 -6.51 14.91
CA GLY A 254 13.68 -7.59 13.97
C GLY A 254 12.81 -7.55 12.71
N VAL A 255 13.03 -6.56 11.84
CA VAL A 255 12.41 -6.52 10.51
C VAL A 255 13.10 -7.54 9.63
N THR A 256 12.61 -8.78 9.65
CA THR A 256 13.08 -9.90 8.84
C THR A 256 11.95 -10.46 7.97
N SER A 257 12.31 -11.22 6.96
CA SER A 257 11.30 -11.87 6.09
C SER A 257 10.35 -12.76 6.87
N GLU A 258 10.86 -13.48 7.87
CA GLU A 258 10.09 -14.40 8.71
C GLU A 258 9.10 -13.63 9.62
N ASN A 259 9.52 -12.51 10.19
CA ASN A 259 8.67 -11.70 11.05
C ASN A 259 7.58 -11.00 10.25
N LEU A 260 7.93 -10.44 9.10
CA LEU A 260 6.94 -9.86 8.18
C LEU A 260 5.95 -10.93 7.67
N ALA A 261 6.42 -12.14 7.34
CA ALA A 261 5.54 -13.23 6.94
C ALA A 261 4.56 -13.65 8.05
N LYS A 262 4.97 -13.56 9.32
CA LYS A 262 4.08 -13.87 10.46
C LYS A 262 2.85 -12.96 10.54
N MET A 263 2.93 -11.73 10.04
CA MET A 263 1.78 -10.81 10.06
C MET A 263 0.73 -11.12 8.99
N ILE A 264 1.06 -11.97 8.01
CA ILE A 264 0.17 -12.32 6.89
C ILE A 264 -0.70 -13.53 7.31
N PRO A 265 -2.04 -13.46 7.20
CA PRO A 265 -2.92 -14.57 7.50
C PRO A 265 -2.64 -15.78 6.60
N SER A 266 -2.53 -16.96 7.20
CA SER A 266 -2.39 -18.21 6.46
C SER A 266 -3.74 -18.68 5.90
N ASN A 267 -3.71 -19.47 4.82
CA ASN A 267 -4.89 -20.10 4.22
C ASN A 267 -5.97 -19.15 3.67
N GLN A 268 -5.60 -17.92 3.33
CA GLN A 268 -6.46 -16.93 2.69
C GLN A 268 -6.06 -16.76 1.22
N THR A 269 -7.04 -16.60 0.32
CA THR A 269 -6.82 -16.33 -1.10
C THR A 269 -6.98 -14.85 -1.42
N GLY A 270 -6.30 -14.38 -2.48
CA GLY A 270 -6.38 -12.97 -2.89
C GLY A 270 -5.75 -12.01 -1.89
N ILE A 271 -4.71 -12.44 -1.19
CA ILE A 271 -3.89 -11.58 -0.33
C ILE A 271 -2.65 -11.14 -1.12
N VAL A 272 -2.33 -9.87 -1.04
CA VAL A 272 -1.13 -9.26 -1.64
C VAL A 272 -0.36 -8.56 -0.52
N PHE A 273 0.96 -8.76 -0.47
CA PHE A 273 1.81 -8.06 0.49
C PHE A 273 2.42 -6.80 -0.14
N LYS A 274 2.09 -5.64 0.44
CA LYS A 274 2.57 -4.32 -0.02
C LYS A 274 3.75 -3.83 0.83
N PHE A 275 4.74 -3.24 0.15
CA PHE A 275 5.81 -2.50 0.81
C PHE A 275 6.14 -1.20 0.06
N SER A 276 6.88 -0.31 0.73
CA SER A 276 7.38 0.94 0.18
C SER A 276 8.90 0.90 0.07
N LEU A 277 9.43 1.39 -1.05
CA LEU A 277 10.85 1.40 -1.35
C LEU A 277 11.26 2.77 -1.88
N TYR A 278 11.92 3.55 -1.06
CA TYR A 278 12.45 4.86 -1.42
C TYR A 278 13.97 4.79 -1.58
N GLY A 279 14.48 5.40 -2.65
CA GLY A 279 15.89 5.36 -3.01
C GLY A 279 16.26 4.19 -3.94
N LEU A 280 17.46 4.28 -4.52
CA LEU A 280 17.95 3.35 -5.51
C LEU A 280 18.44 2.03 -4.87
N PRO A 281 17.90 0.87 -5.26
CA PRO A 281 18.38 -0.43 -4.79
C PRO A 281 19.64 -0.85 -5.59
N SER A 282 20.73 -0.09 -5.44
CA SER A 282 22.03 -0.44 -6.03
C SER A 282 22.66 -1.62 -5.29
N ALA A 283 23.62 -2.30 -5.93
CA ALA A 283 24.29 -3.47 -5.38
C ALA A 283 24.86 -3.21 -3.97
N ASN A 284 24.52 -4.09 -3.02
CA ASN A 284 24.86 -4.03 -1.60
C ASN A 284 24.31 -2.81 -0.84
N SER A 285 23.40 -2.03 -1.44
CA SER A 285 22.76 -0.92 -0.75
C SER A 285 21.78 -1.38 0.32
N TYR A 286 21.44 -0.48 1.25
CA TYR A 286 20.40 -0.70 2.23
C TYR A 286 19.02 -0.95 1.56
N GLN A 287 18.75 -0.27 0.46
CA GLN A 287 17.52 -0.45 -0.32
C GLN A 287 17.46 -1.82 -1.02
N GLU A 288 18.57 -2.34 -1.49
CA GLU A 288 18.63 -3.70 -2.05
C GLU A 288 18.38 -4.75 -0.95
N GLN A 289 18.97 -4.58 0.24
CA GLN A 289 18.72 -5.46 1.37
C GLN A 289 17.24 -5.47 1.75
N ARG A 290 16.60 -4.29 1.82
CA ARG A 290 15.16 -4.17 2.07
C ARG A 290 14.34 -4.87 1.00
N LEU A 291 14.63 -4.63 -0.29
CA LEU A 291 13.94 -5.26 -1.40
C LEU A 291 14.00 -6.80 -1.28
N ASN A 292 15.17 -7.34 -0.99
CA ASN A 292 15.35 -8.78 -0.81
C ASN A 292 14.55 -9.35 0.37
N ILE A 293 14.47 -8.62 1.50
CA ILE A 293 13.63 -9.01 2.63
C ILE A 293 12.16 -9.08 2.22
N PHE A 294 11.66 -8.07 1.52
CA PHE A 294 10.25 -8.03 1.10
C PHE A 294 9.92 -9.12 0.06
N VAL A 295 10.81 -9.34 -0.92
CA VAL A 295 10.67 -10.45 -1.88
C VAL A 295 10.62 -11.79 -1.17
N ASN A 296 11.51 -12.03 -0.21
CA ASN A 296 11.53 -13.26 0.56
C ASN A 296 10.31 -13.40 1.48
N THR A 297 9.77 -12.29 2.00
CA THR A 297 8.51 -12.29 2.75
C THR A 297 7.37 -12.87 1.92
N GLY A 298 7.21 -12.42 0.68
CA GLY A 298 6.19 -12.95 -0.24
C GLY A 298 6.37 -14.44 -0.52
N LYS A 299 7.62 -14.88 -0.69
CA LYS A 299 7.94 -16.31 -0.89
C LYS A 299 7.58 -17.17 0.34
N ILE A 300 7.93 -16.72 1.54
CA ILE A 300 7.63 -17.44 2.80
C ILE A 300 6.11 -17.48 3.05
N ALA A 301 5.42 -16.37 2.84
CA ALA A 301 3.98 -16.28 3.04
C ALA A 301 3.15 -16.84 1.87
N HIS A 302 3.78 -17.21 0.75
CA HIS A 302 3.12 -17.65 -0.49
C HIS A 302 2.08 -16.65 -1.01
N VAL A 303 2.44 -15.35 -1.01
CA VAL A 303 1.58 -14.27 -1.53
C VAL A 303 2.36 -13.41 -2.54
N PRO A 304 1.67 -12.84 -3.54
CA PRO A 304 2.26 -11.86 -4.44
C PRO A 304 2.75 -10.63 -3.67
N ILE A 305 3.80 -9.98 -4.17
CA ILE A 305 4.34 -8.74 -3.59
C ILE A 305 4.00 -7.54 -4.47
N TYR A 306 3.68 -6.42 -3.84
CA TYR A 306 3.34 -5.17 -4.48
C TYR A 306 4.18 -4.02 -3.92
N ILE A 307 4.85 -3.28 -4.80
CA ILE A 307 5.61 -2.08 -4.44
C ILE A 307 4.65 -0.89 -4.48
N GLY A 308 3.88 -0.70 -3.41
CA GLY A 308 2.79 0.28 -3.38
C GLY A 308 3.27 1.73 -3.40
N GLU A 309 4.52 1.97 -2.99
CA GLU A 309 5.14 3.29 -3.03
C GLU A 309 6.61 3.16 -3.39
N TRP A 310 7.06 3.92 -4.37
CA TRP A 310 8.47 4.06 -4.66
C TRP A 310 8.79 5.40 -5.34
N ASN A 311 10.00 5.88 -5.14
CA ASN A 311 10.70 6.81 -6.00
C ASN A 311 12.20 6.66 -5.76
N ASN A 312 13.02 7.26 -6.60
CA ASN A 312 14.46 7.19 -6.50
C ASN A 312 15.10 8.40 -5.81
N VAL A 313 14.33 9.17 -5.08
CA VAL A 313 14.88 10.26 -4.27
C VAL A 313 15.65 9.65 -3.10
N ALA A 314 16.96 9.83 -3.11
CA ALA A 314 17.79 9.42 -1.99
C ALA A 314 17.46 10.28 -0.75
N ARG A 315 17.38 9.63 0.39
CA ARG A 315 17.28 10.29 1.70
C ARG A 315 18.49 9.88 2.50
N GLU A 316 19.35 10.83 2.78
CA GLU A 316 20.48 10.62 3.67
C GLU A 316 20.01 10.73 5.14
N PRO A 317 20.47 9.82 6.00
CA PRO A 317 20.23 9.97 7.43
C PRO A 317 21.07 11.15 7.95
N SER A 318 20.41 12.14 8.53
CA SER A 318 21.04 13.22 9.28
C SER A 318 20.57 13.18 10.74
N VAL A 319 21.33 13.78 11.65
CA VAL A 319 20.94 13.91 13.05
C VAL A 319 20.49 15.37 13.24
N ASN A 320 19.22 15.58 13.64
CA ASN A 320 18.71 16.91 13.93
C ASN A 320 19.26 17.45 15.27
N GLU A 321 18.95 18.71 15.59
CA GLU A 321 19.41 19.36 16.82
C GLU A 321 18.94 18.65 18.10
N GLU A 322 17.85 17.87 18.02
CA GLU A 322 17.33 17.09 19.14
C GLU A 322 17.98 15.70 19.27
N GLY A 323 18.95 15.37 18.41
CA GLY A 323 19.65 14.08 18.41
C GLY A 323 18.89 12.95 17.70
N ASP A 324 17.82 13.26 17.00
CA ASP A 324 17.03 12.29 16.24
C ASP A 324 17.62 12.05 14.84
N THR A 325 17.64 10.80 14.40
CA THR A 325 17.92 10.48 13.00
C THR A 325 16.75 10.90 12.16
N VAL A 326 16.91 11.93 11.35
CA VAL A 326 15.96 12.38 10.33
C VAL A 326 16.51 12.02 8.96
N TYR A 327 15.60 11.66 8.05
CA TYR A 327 15.96 11.36 6.68
C TYR A 327 15.61 12.58 5.81
N GLU A 328 16.61 13.40 5.57
CA GLU A 328 16.46 14.55 4.69
C GLU A 328 16.66 14.15 3.23
N ILE A 329 15.98 14.85 2.32
CA ILE A 329 16.23 14.69 0.89
C ILE A 329 17.61 15.29 0.63
N ASP A 330 18.55 14.47 0.14
CA ASP A 330 19.83 14.98 -0.33
C ASP A 330 19.56 15.92 -1.53
N PRO A 331 19.86 17.23 -1.41
CA PRO A 331 19.66 18.17 -2.50
C PRO A 331 20.47 17.82 -3.75
N LYS A 332 21.55 17.04 -3.61
CA LYS A 332 22.39 16.60 -4.72
C LYS A 332 21.86 15.31 -5.37
N ALA A 333 21.20 14.45 -4.60
CA ALA A 333 20.58 13.23 -5.09
C ALA A 333 19.10 13.41 -5.46
N SER A 334 18.61 14.63 -5.44
CA SER A 334 17.19 14.97 -5.61
C SER A 334 16.71 14.93 -7.07
N ASP A 335 17.58 14.69 -8.03
CA ASP A 335 17.20 14.58 -9.41
C ASP A 335 16.99 13.13 -9.83
N ILE A 336 15.73 12.78 -10.13
CA ILE A 336 15.41 11.56 -10.86
C ILE A 336 16.10 11.62 -12.22
N THR A 337 17.05 10.73 -12.47
CA THR A 337 17.68 10.59 -13.77
C THR A 337 17.02 9.51 -14.61
N PRO A 338 17.10 9.57 -15.95
CA PRO A 338 16.63 8.50 -16.81
C PRO A 338 17.33 7.16 -16.51
N GLU A 339 18.63 7.21 -16.20
CA GLU A 339 19.48 6.07 -15.89
C GLU A 339 19.01 5.37 -14.60
N ASP A 340 18.82 6.12 -13.51
CA ASP A 340 18.38 5.59 -12.24
C ASP A 340 16.96 5.00 -12.33
N THR A 341 16.07 5.69 -13.04
CA THR A 341 14.70 5.20 -13.25
C THR A 341 14.70 3.89 -14.03
N SER A 342 15.49 3.82 -15.09
CA SER A 342 15.64 2.61 -15.91
C SER A 342 16.24 1.45 -15.11
N LEU A 343 17.23 1.73 -14.25
CA LEU A 343 17.84 0.74 -13.37
C LEU A 343 16.85 0.19 -12.35
N ILE A 344 16.03 1.06 -11.71
CA ILE A 344 14.98 0.64 -10.77
C ILE A 344 13.95 -0.25 -11.47
N LEU A 345 13.41 0.15 -12.61
CA LEU A 345 12.41 -0.63 -13.32
C LEU A 345 12.95 -1.96 -13.81
N LYS A 346 14.21 -1.98 -14.26
CA LYS A 346 14.91 -3.23 -14.58
C LYS A 346 15.02 -4.12 -13.35
N LYS A 347 15.41 -3.56 -12.19
CA LYS A 347 15.50 -4.31 -10.93
C LYS A 347 14.14 -4.87 -10.52
N PHE A 348 13.06 -4.14 -10.68
CA PHE A 348 11.70 -4.64 -10.41
C PHE A 348 11.31 -5.77 -11.35
N SER A 349 11.73 -5.73 -12.63
CA SER A 349 11.43 -6.79 -13.60
C SER A 349 12.21 -8.10 -13.36
N GLU A 350 13.23 -8.10 -12.49
CA GLU A 350 13.94 -9.32 -12.07
C GLU A 350 13.11 -10.19 -11.12
N PHE A 351 12.03 -9.66 -10.57
CA PHE A 351 11.16 -10.36 -9.63
C PHE A 351 9.75 -10.55 -10.20
N ASP A 352 9.12 -11.66 -9.83
CA ASP A 352 7.70 -11.89 -10.10
C ASP A 352 6.88 -11.06 -9.08
N ILE A 353 6.60 -9.80 -9.45
CA ILE A 353 5.84 -8.85 -8.62
C ILE A 353 4.43 -8.68 -9.17
N TYR A 354 3.47 -8.48 -8.29
CA TYR A 354 2.09 -8.09 -8.61
C TYR A 354 2.05 -6.76 -9.38
N GLY A 355 2.91 -5.82 -8.99
CA GLY A 355 3.08 -4.53 -9.64
C GLY A 355 3.75 -3.49 -8.76
N TRP A 356 3.72 -2.24 -9.22
CA TRP A 356 4.27 -1.11 -8.50
C TRP A 356 3.51 0.18 -8.77
N ALA A 357 3.53 1.13 -7.82
CA ALA A 357 3.00 2.50 -7.95
C ALA A 357 4.03 3.53 -7.54
N PHE A 358 4.32 4.48 -8.43
CA PHE A 358 5.22 5.60 -8.17
C PHE A 358 4.60 6.55 -7.13
N TRP A 359 5.36 7.01 -6.18
CA TRP A 359 4.95 8.02 -5.22
C TRP A 359 5.49 9.38 -5.65
N TYR A 360 4.68 10.29 -6.16
CA TYR A 360 3.23 10.28 -6.37
C TYR A 360 2.82 11.15 -7.59
N TRP A 361 1.51 11.23 -7.91
CA TRP A 361 1.00 11.99 -9.05
C TRP A 361 1.15 13.49 -8.83
N ASN A 362 0.43 14.07 -7.87
CA ASN A 362 0.40 15.49 -7.58
C ASN A 362 -0.03 15.74 -6.14
N PHE A 363 0.93 15.81 -5.21
CA PHE A 363 0.64 16.02 -3.79
C PHE A 363 0.64 17.51 -3.40
N ARG A 364 1.55 18.31 -4.00
CA ARG A 364 1.71 19.75 -3.74
C ARG A 364 1.91 20.48 -5.05
N PRO A 365 0.83 20.96 -5.70
CA PRO A 365 0.91 21.52 -7.04
C PRO A 365 1.78 22.78 -7.14
N HIS A 366 1.98 23.51 -6.03
CA HIS A 366 2.78 24.74 -6.02
C HIS A 366 4.24 24.55 -5.63
N LYS A 367 4.63 23.35 -5.21
CA LYS A 367 6.02 23.03 -4.93
C LYS A 367 6.48 22.04 -5.98
N VAL A 368 7.40 22.46 -6.82
CA VAL A 368 8.22 21.54 -7.60
C VAL A 368 9.09 20.80 -6.59
N ASP A 369 8.53 19.84 -5.90
CA ASP A 369 9.32 18.86 -5.20
C ASP A 369 9.53 17.66 -6.12
N ASN A 370 10.55 16.87 -5.82
CA ASN A 370 11.04 15.80 -6.66
C ASN A 370 10.12 14.60 -6.76
N PHE A 371 8.87 14.73 -6.36
CA PHE A 371 7.90 13.65 -6.31
C PHE A 371 6.73 13.83 -7.29
N ASN A 372 6.43 15.08 -7.69
CA ASN A 372 5.28 15.34 -8.54
C ASN A 372 5.54 14.93 -10.00
N LEU A 373 4.68 14.08 -10.56
CA LEU A 373 4.69 13.78 -11.99
C LEU A 373 4.01 14.89 -12.81
N VAL A 374 3.09 15.62 -12.22
CA VAL A 374 2.43 16.77 -12.84
C VAL A 374 2.42 17.96 -11.88
N THR A 375 2.29 19.15 -12.45
CA THR A 375 2.07 20.41 -11.75
C THR A 375 0.91 21.17 -12.39
N LEU A 376 0.53 22.33 -11.83
CA LEU A 376 -0.47 23.20 -12.41
C LEU A 376 0.21 24.45 -13.01
N ASP A 377 -0.27 24.89 -14.19
CA ASP A 377 0.09 26.18 -14.75
C ASP A 377 -0.67 27.34 -14.07
N GLU A 378 -0.43 28.56 -14.52
CA GLU A 378 -1.09 29.76 -14.01
C GLU A 378 -2.61 29.76 -14.24
N ASN A 379 -3.10 28.97 -15.20
CA ASN A 379 -4.52 28.80 -15.51
C ASN A 379 -5.15 27.59 -14.81
N GLY A 380 -4.38 26.85 -14.01
CA GLY A 380 -4.85 25.65 -13.32
C GLY A 380 -4.88 24.37 -14.18
N ASN A 381 -4.25 24.38 -15.37
CA ASN A 381 -4.13 23.20 -16.19
C ASN A 381 -3.01 22.28 -15.70
N LEU A 382 -3.20 20.97 -15.84
CA LEU A 382 -2.16 19.99 -15.52
C LEU A 382 -1.03 20.03 -16.56
N ILE A 383 0.19 20.18 -16.07
CA ILE A 383 1.40 20.14 -16.88
C ILE A 383 2.30 18.99 -16.43
N PRO A 384 2.66 18.05 -17.33
CA PRO A 384 3.66 17.05 -17.05
C PRO A 384 5.01 17.66 -16.66
N THR A 385 5.62 17.17 -15.57
CA THR A 385 6.97 17.56 -15.15
C THR A 385 8.03 16.78 -15.95
N LYS A 386 9.31 17.12 -15.74
CA LYS A 386 10.42 16.32 -16.30
C LYS A 386 10.34 14.86 -15.85
N TYR A 387 9.89 14.59 -14.62
CA TYR A 387 9.78 13.25 -14.06
C TYR A 387 8.71 12.40 -14.75
N TYR A 388 7.59 12.99 -15.12
CA TYR A 388 6.59 12.31 -15.93
C TYR A 388 7.18 11.77 -17.23
N ASN A 389 7.95 12.59 -17.94
CA ASN A 389 8.55 12.19 -19.21
C ASN A 389 9.64 11.12 -19.02
N ILE A 390 10.45 11.24 -17.97
CA ILE A 390 11.46 10.23 -17.62
C ILE A 390 10.79 8.89 -17.32
N LEU A 391 9.78 8.89 -16.45
CA LEU A 391 9.08 7.68 -16.06
C LEU A 391 8.33 7.05 -17.24
N LYS A 392 7.63 7.85 -18.04
CA LYS A 392 6.97 7.39 -19.28
C LYS A 392 7.93 6.68 -20.21
N ASN A 393 9.10 7.27 -20.48
CA ASN A 393 10.10 6.69 -21.38
C ASN A 393 10.67 5.39 -20.81
N ALA A 394 10.92 5.33 -19.50
CA ALA A 394 11.41 4.14 -18.83
C ALA A 394 10.38 3.00 -18.84
N ILE A 395 9.07 3.30 -18.62
CA ILE A 395 7.98 2.32 -18.72
C ILE A 395 7.89 1.74 -20.12
N VAL A 396 7.92 2.60 -21.14
CA VAL A 396 7.89 2.20 -22.54
C VAL A 396 9.08 1.29 -22.88
N SER A 397 10.26 1.55 -22.32
CA SER A 397 11.44 0.71 -22.53
C SER A 397 11.39 -0.62 -21.79
N ALA A 398 10.87 -0.65 -20.57
CA ALA A 398 10.88 -1.83 -19.71
C ALA A 398 9.76 -2.85 -20.02
N TYR A 399 8.61 -2.40 -20.54
CA TYR A 399 7.40 -3.22 -20.69
C TYR A 399 6.86 -3.33 -22.13
N LYS A 400 7.65 -2.91 -23.12
CA LYS A 400 7.43 -3.22 -24.53
C LYS A 400 7.90 -4.62 -24.86
#